data_89493cfcf130db628f53df39acddf424
#
_entry.id   89493cfcf130db628f53df39acddf424
#
_cell.length_a   1.000
_cell.length_b   1.000
_cell.length_c   1.000
_cell.angle_alpha   90.00
_cell.angle_beta   90.00
_cell.angle_gamma   90.00
#
_symmetry.space_group_name_H-M   'P 1'
#
loop_
_entity.id
_entity.type
_entity.pdbx_description
1 polymer ?
#
loop_
_entity_poly.entity_id
_entity_poly.type
_entity_poly.pdbx_seq_one_letter_code
_entity_poly.pdbx_strand_id
1 'polypeptide(L)'
;MITIGETLITEGLMKSDMIREKVISSLKKGKFSPIGAFGIFEPQNPENLYEIISLNELRKLPYRKGHYKMIGLTGSRLEAIMLVAKLWMKKDKQKE
;
A
#
# COMPACT_ATOMS: atom_id res chain seq x y z
N MET A 1 -2.56 0.01 13.65
CA MET A 1 -2.21 -1.36 13.22
C MET A 1 -2.37 -1.49 11.71
N ILE A 2 -1.42 -2.11 11.06
CA ILE A 2 -1.47 -2.31 9.60
C ILE A 2 -1.72 -3.78 9.32
N THR A 3 -2.77 -4.06 8.56
CA THR A 3 -3.09 -5.40 8.12
C THR A 3 -2.76 -5.52 6.63
N ILE A 4 -2.13 -6.62 6.24
CA ILE A 4 -1.82 -6.87 4.84
C ILE A 4 -2.93 -7.73 4.26
N GLY A 5 -3.52 -7.29 3.16
CA GLY A 5 -4.58 -8.04 2.49
C GLY A 5 -4.09 -9.40 1.99
N GLU A 6 -5.01 -10.35 1.84
CA GLU A 6 -4.67 -11.71 1.39
C GLU A 6 -3.99 -11.71 0.01
N THR A 7 -4.45 -10.84 -0.87
CA THR A 7 -3.85 -10.69 -2.20
C THR A 7 -3.28 -9.28 -2.29
N LEU A 8 -1.97 -9.18 -2.12
CA LEU A 8 -1.28 -7.91 -2.23
C LEU A 8 -0.90 -7.68 -3.69
N ILE A 9 -1.40 -6.59 -4.27
CA ILE A 9 -1.09 -6.23 -5.65
C ILE A 9 0.23 -5.46 -5.65
N THR A 10 1.19 -5.90 -6.48
CA THR A 10 2.53 -5.30 -6.51
C THR A 10 2.87 -4.77 -7.89
N GLU A 11 3.67 -3.72 -7.93
CA GLU A 11 4.17 -3.12 -9.17
C GLU A 11 5.63 -2.72 -9.00
N GLY A 12 6.36 -2.71 -10.12
CA GLY A 12 7.75 -2.27 -10.15
C GLY A 12 8.66 -3.18 -9.34
N LEU A 13 9.53 -2.57 -8.53
CA LEU A 13 10.49 -3.29 -7.70
C LEU A 13 9.82 -4.25 -6.72
N MET A 14 8.58 -3.97 -6.34
CA MET A 14 7.86 -4.81 -5.39
C MET A 14 7.40 -6.15 -5.98
N LYS A 15 7.56 -6.35 -7.27
CA LYS A 15 7.33 -7.67 -7.88
C LYS A 15 8.42 -8.67 -7.49
N SER A 16 9.58 -8.18 -7.08
CA SER A 16 10.65 -9.05 -6.58
C SER A 16 10.30 -9.54 -5.17
N ASP A 17 10.21 -10.85 -5.00
CA ASP A 17 9.90 -11.45 -3.70
C ASP A 17 10.88 -11.02 -2.63
N MET A 18 12.18 -11.01 -2.96
CA MET A 18 13.22 -10.65 -2.01
C MET A 18 13.09 -9.20 -1.54
N ILE A 19 12.87 -8.26 -2.48
CA ILE A 19 12.73 -6.84 -2.16
C ILE A 19 11.45 -6.63 -1.35
N ARG A 20 10.35 -7.22 -1.78
CA ARG A 20 9.05 -7.11 -1.12
C ARG A 20 9.11 -7.61 0.33
N GLU A 21 9.73 -8.75 0.56
CA GLU A 21 9.85 -9.32 1.90
C GLU A 21 10.66 -8.42 2.83
N LYS A 22 11.73 -7.81 2.33
CA LYS A 22 12.54 -6.87 3.13
C LYS A 22 11.73 -5.65 3.53
N VAL A 23 10.96 -5.10 2.59
CA VAL A 23 10.13 -3.92 2.85
C VAL A 23 9.04 -4.25 3.87
N ILE A 24 8.34 -5.36 3.68
CA ILE A 24 7.27 -5.77 4.59
C ILE A 24 7.83 -6.06 5.99
N SER A 25 8.98 -6.70 6.07
CA SER A 25 9.64 -6.97 7.34
C SER A 25 9.96 -5.69 8.10
N SER A 26 10.51 -4.69 7.40
CA SER A 26 10.79 -3.39 8.00
C SER A 26 9.51 -2.72 8.51
N LEU A 27 8.46 -2.79 7.72
CA LEU A 27 7.16 -2.21 8.09
C LEU A 27 6.60 -2.86 9.36
N LYS A 28 6.63 -4.18 9.43
CA LYS A 28 6.13 -4.92 10.60
C LYS A 28 6.92 -4.61 11.87
N LYS A 29 8.23 -4.36 11.73
CA LYS A 29 9.09 -4.01 12.85
C LYS A 29 9.04 -2.53 13.22
N GLY A 30 8.31 -1.71 12.44
CA GLY A 30 8.25 -0.28 12.65
C GLY A 30 9.56 0.44 12.37
N LYS A 31 10.42 -0.16 11.55
CA LYS A 31 11.72 0.39 11.22
C LYS A 31 11.70 1.13 9.90
N PHE A 32 12.61 2.09 9.75
CA PHE A 32 12.81 2.80 8.49
C PHE A 32 13.30 1.82 7.43
N SER A 33 12.71 1.88 6.24
CA SER A 33 13.17 1.09 5.11
C SER A 33 14.07 1.94 4.21
N PRO A 34 15.29 1.50 3.92
CA PRO A 34 16.14 2.20 2.95
C PRO A 34 15.60 2.11 1.53
N ILE A 35 14.75 1.13 1.26
CA ILE A 35 14.07 0.98 -0.02
C ILE A 35 12.78 1.79 0.06
N GLY A 36 12.67 2.86 -0.75
CA GLY A 36 11.45 3.64 -0.81
C GLY A 36 10.29 2.81 -1.37
N ALA A 37 9.19 2.83 -0.67
CA ALA A 37 8.00 2.08 -1.07
C ALA A 37 6.74 2.83 -0.71
N PHE A 38 5.68 2.63 -1.49
CA PHE A 38 4.38 3.24 -1.27
C PHE A 38 3.32 2.16 -1.15
N GLY A 39 2.55 2.22 -0.08
CA GLY A 39 1.44 1.32 0.13
C GLY A 39 0.14 1.94 -0.35
N ILE A 40 -0.76 1.09 -0.83
CA ILE A 40 -2.10 1.47 -1.21
C ILE A 40 -3.04 0.84 -0.18
N PHE A 41 -3.88 1.67 0.43
CA PHE A 41 -4.73 1.27 1.54
C PHE A 41 -6.20 1.46 1.20
N GLU A 42 -7.04 0.54 1.69
CA GLU A 42 -8.47 0.69 1.57
C GLU A 42 -8.92 1.94 2.33
N PRO A 43 -9.81 2.75 1.74
CA PRO A 43 -10.34 3.90 2.45
C PRO A 43 -11.25 3.44 3.59
N GLN A 44 -11.28 4.18 4.68
CA GLN A 44 -12.19 3.90 5.79
C GLN A 44 -13.65 4.10 5.38
N ASN A 45 -13.89 5.09 4.53
CA ASN A 45 -15.20 5.32 3.92
C ASN A 45 -15.17 4.74 2.50
N PRO A 46 -16.05 3.76 2.16
CA PRO A 46 -16.05 3.14 0.84
C PRO A 46 -16.23 4.11 -0.33
N GLU A 47 -16.77 5.30 -0.09
CA GLU A 47 -16.95 6.30 -1.13
C GLU A 47 -15.68 7.07 -1.45
N ASN A 48 -14.69 7.01 -0.57
CA ASN A 48 -13.44 7.71 -0.76
C ASN A 48 -12.48 6.94 -1.66
N LEU A 49 -11.49 7.66 -2.19
CA LEU A 49 -10.42 7.07 -2.99
C LEU A 49 -9.47 6.26 -2.11
N TYR A 50 -8.81 5.28 -2.72
CA TYR A 50 -7.74 4.56 -2.03
C TYR A 50 -6.64 5.55 -1.60
N GLU A 51 -6.08 5.30 -0.42
CA GLU A 51 -5.00 6.14 0.10
C GLU A 51 -3.64 5.60 -0.30
N ILE A 52 -2.77 6.51 -0.73
CA ILE A 52 -1.38 6.20 -1.07
C ILE A 52 -0.51 6.80 0.02
N ILE A 53 0.21 5.97 0.75
CA ILE A 53 1.04 6.41 1.87
C ILE A 53 2.43 5.80 1.75
N SER A 54 3.46 6.64 1.88
CA SER A 54 4.84 6.15 1.96
C SER A 54 4.98 5.26 3.20
N LEU A 55 5.60 4.11 3.06
CA LEU A 55 5.74 3.19 4.18
C LEU A 55 6.58 3.77 5.31
N ASN A 56 7.53 4.65 5.00
CA ASN A 56 8.32 5.33 6.03
C ASN A 56 7.51 6.36 6.81
N GLU A 57 6.43 6.89 6.24
CA GLU A 57 5.51 7.76 6.95
C GLU A 57 4.62 6.97 7.91
N LEU A 58 4.27 5.74 7.55
CA LEU A 58 3.38 4.91 8.37
C LEU A 58 3.96 4.56 9.73
N ARG A 59 5.27 4.60 9.89
CA ARG A 59 5.90 4.35 11.19
C ARG A 59 5.76 5.52 12.15
N LYS A 60 5.35 6.69 11.65
CA LYS A 60 5.19 7.92 12.44
C LYS A 60 3.78 8.01 13.00
N LEU A 61 3.64 8.68 14.15
CA LEU A 61 2.33 9.08 14.64
C LEU A 61 1.75 10.14 13.70
N PRO A 62 0.46 10.18 13.43
CA PRO A 62 -0.64 9.41 14.05
C PRO A 62 -0.94 8.07 13.38
N TYR A 63 -0.24 7.69 12.32
CA TYR A 63 -0.54 6.46 11.57
C TYR A 63 -0.51 5.20 12.44
N ARG A 64 0.31 5.19 13.48
CA ARG A 64 0.42 4.05 14.39
C ARG A 64 -0.87 3.74 15.15
N LYS A 65 -1.73 4.73 15.34
CA LYS A 65 -2.96 4.59 16.11
C LYS A 65 -4.15 4.15 15.27
N GLY A 66 -4.06 4.26 13.94
CA GLY A 66 -5.13 3.88 13.05
C GLY A 66 -5.07 2.41 12.63
N HIS A 67 -6.16 1.94 12.04
CA HIS A 67 -6.21 0.62 11.41
C HIS A 67 -6.18 0.81 9.91
N TYR A 68 -5.19 0.24 9.26
CA TYR A 68 -4.99 0.38 7.82
C TYR A 68 -4.84 -0.99 7.18
N LYS A 69 -5.60 -1.25 6.13
CA LYS A 69 -5.47 -2.47 5.36
C LYS A 69 -4.75 -2.16 4.06
N MET A 70 -3.55 -2.70 3.92
CA MET A 70 -2.73 -2.52 2.73
C MET A 70 -3.11 -3.55 1.67
N ILE A 71 -3.52 -3.07 0.52
CA ILE A 71 -3.94 -3.92 -0.60
C ILE A 71 -2.99 -3.86 -1.78
N GLY A 72 -2.09 -2.90 -1.78
CA GLY A 72 -1.10 -2.75 -2.85
C GLY A 72 0.23 -2.23 -2.34
N LEU A 73 1.29 -2.53 -3.06
CA LEU A 73 2.64 -2.12 -2.71
C LEU A 73 3.42 -1.84 -3.99
N THR A 74 3.99 -0.64 -4.07
CA THR A 74 4.74 -0.21 -5.25
C THR A 74 6.07 0.39 -4.85
N GLY A 75 6.99 0.50 -5.82
CA GLY A 75 8.30 1.08 -5.59
C GLY A 75 8.34 2.59 -5.78
N SER A 76 7.29 3.20 -6.33
CA SER A 76 7.25 4.64 -6.55
C SER A 76 5.83 5.16 -6.42
N ARG A 77 5.73 6.47 -6.19
CA ARG A 77 4.42 7.11 -6.09
C ARG A 77 3.66 7.07 -7.42
N LEU A 78 4.37 7.23 -8.52
CA LEU A 78 3.73 7.17 -9.84
C LEU A 78 3.11 5.80 -10.10
N GLU A 79 3.84 4.74 -9.78
CA GLU A 79 3.31 3.38 -9.91
C GLU A 79 2.08 3.18 -9.01
N ALA A 80 2.09 3.76 -7.81
CA ALA A 80 0.95 3.68 -6.91
C ALA A 80 -0.28 4.39 -7.50
N ILE A 81 -0.09 5.57 -8.08
CA ILE A 81 -1.17 6.33 -8.73
C ILE A 81 -1.76 5.52 -9.89
N MET A 82 -0.90 4.92 -10.71
CA MET A 82 -1.34 4.10 -11.84
C MET A 82 -2.10 2.87 -11.37
N LEU A 83 -1.66 2.24 -10.29
CA LEU A 83 -2.32 1.06 -9.75
C LEU A 83 -3.69 1.41 -9.17
N VAL A 84 -3.81 2.54 -8.48
CA VAL A 84 -5.10 3.04 -7.97
C VAL A 84 -6.07 3.27 -9.13
N ALA A 85 -5.60 3.84 -10.23
CA ALA A 85 -6.44 4.05 -11.41
C ALA A 85 -6.98 2.71 -11.94
N LYS A 86 -6.15 1.67 -12.01
CA LYS A 86 -6.57 0.35 -12.45
C LYS A 86 -7.61 -0.25 -11.52
N LEU A 87 -7.43 -0.09 -10.20
CA LEU A 87 -8.38 -0.59 -9.21
C LEU A 87 -9.74 0.09 -9.35
N TRP A 88 -9.74 1.40 -9.59
CA TRP A 88 -10.97 2.14 -9.82
C TRP A 88 -11.69 1.68 -11.08
N MET A 89 -10.96 1.42 -12.16
CA MET A 89 -11.56 0.93 -13.39
C MET A 89 -12.24 -0.43 -13.20
N LYS A 90 -11.62 -1.32 -12.42
CA LYS A 90 -12.23 -2.60 -12.09
C LYS A 90 -13.48 -2.45 -11.26
N LYS A 91 -13.46 -1.51 -10.30
CA LYS A 91 -14.61 -1.26 -9.44
C LYS A 91 -15.80 -0.75 -10.23
N ASP A 92 -15.57 0.15 -11.19
CA ASP A 92 -16.63 0.66 -12.06
C ASP A 92 -17.23 -0.44 -12.93
N LYS A 93 -16.41 -1.33 -13.46
CA LYS A 93 -16.90 -2.45 -14.26
C LYS A 93 -17.76 -3.42 -13.45
N GLN A 94 -17.46 -3.59 -12.18
CA GLN A 94 -18.23 -4.48 -11.31
C GLN A 94 -19.61 -3.92 -10.95
N LYS A 95 -19.78 -2.61 -11.07
CA LYS A 95 -21.07 -1.95 -10.79
C LYS A 95 -22.06 -2.03 -11.94
N GLU A 96 -21.55 -2.36 -13.13
CA GLU A 96 -22.40 -2.55 -14.30
C GLU A 96 -22.93 -3.97 -14.37
#